data_c1c9b70cf61bdc499e86a4dfacaa502d
#
_entry.id   c1c9b70cf61bdc499e86a4dfacaa502d
#
_cell.length_a   1.000
_cell.length_b   1.000
_cell.length_c   1.000
_cell.angle_alpha   90.00
_cell.angle_beta   90.00
_cell.angle_gamma   90.00
#
_symmetry.space_group_name_H-M   'P 1'
#
loop_
_entity.id
_entity.type
_entity.pdbx_description
1 polymer ?
#
loop_
_entity_poly.entity_id
_entity_poly.type
_entity_poly.pdbx_seq_one_letter_code
_entity_poly.pdbx_strand_id
1 'polypeptide(L)'
;MDRLLADVGVDAVDGVALDIGVSSMQIDDAERGFSFKKDGPLDMRMGLGATLSAADVVNTMGADDLADILFNFGEERASRRIAAAIVLDRTEKPFTTTDQLAGLLRRIVKKSKDGIDPATRTFQALRIFVNDELGELQRGLSAAEHLLAPQGRLAVVSFHSLEDRKVKNFLQSRSGGGANPSRHGPQALMAQNTVAHAPSFTLVKRGAIKPGPQ
;
A
#
# COMPACT_ATOMS: atom_id res chain seq x y z
N MET A 1 1.44 14.59 10.05
CA MET A 1 2.77 14.77 10.68
C MET A 1 3.08 16.26 10.83
N ASP A 2 3.15 17.02 9.76
CA ASP A 2 3.38 18.47 9.73
C ASP A 2 2.46 19.28 10.67
N ARG A 3 1.14 19.05 10.63
CA ARG A 3 0.18 19.71 11.52
C ARG A 3 0.47 19.44 13.00
N LEU A 4 0.75 18.19 13.36
CA LEU A 4 1.03 17.82 14.76
C LEU A 4 2.31 18.46 15.30
N LEU A 5 3.33 18.63 14.46
CA LEU A 5 4.57 19.31 14.83
C LEU A 5 4.35 20.82 14.95
N ALA A 6 3.59 21.41 14.03
CA ALA A 6 3.20 22.82 14.10
C ALA A 6 2.44 23.14 15.40
N ASP A 7 1.53 22.25 15.84
CA ASP A 7 0.76 22.40 17.07
C ASP A 7 1.65 22.46 18.34
N VAL A 8 2.85 21.87 18.27
CA VAL A 8 3.83 21.91 19.38
C VAL A 8 5.01 22.86 19.11
N GLY A 9 4.91 23.69 18.08
CA GLY A 9 5.91 24.72 17.76
C GLY A 9 7.22 24.19 17.21
N VAL A 10 7.19 23.02 16.52
CA VAL A 10 8.37 22.41 15.88
C VAL A 10 8.27 22.62 14.38
N ASP A 11 9.14 23.49 13.84
CA ASP A 11 9.15 23.83 12.41
C ASP A 11 10.00 22.89 11.56
N ALA A 12 11.00 22.24 12.14
CA ALA A 12 11.89 21.32 11.44
C ALA A 12 12.42 20.23 12.36
N VAL A 13 12.82 19.10 11.76
CA VAL A 13 13.39 17.94 12.48
C VAL A 13 14.66 17.43 11.77
N ASP A 14 15.58 16.85 12.53
CA ASP A 14 16.84 16.28 11.98
C ASP A 14 16.64 14.89 11.35
N GLY A 15 15.52 14.24 11.66
CA GLY A 15 15.24 12.91 11.14
C GLY A 15 13.76 12.54 11.14
N VAL A 16 13.37 11.80 10.09
CA VAL A 16 12.04 11.18 9.98
C VAL A 16 12.23 9.70 9.71
N ALA A 17 11.62 8.86 10.54
CA ALA A 17 11.54 7.42 10.32
C ALA A 17 10.08 7.02 10.09
N LEU A 18 9.82 6.34 8.97
CA LEU A 18 8.51 5.80 8.63
C LEU A 18 8.60 4.27 8.66
N ASP A 19 7.97 3.65 9.64
CA ASP A 19 7.74 2.20 9.70
C ASP A 19 6.29 1.96 9.26
N ILE A 20 6.12 1.56 7.98
CA ILE A 20 4.82 1.52 7.33
C ILE A 20 4.20 0.13 7.34
N GLY A 21 2.92 0.03 7.00
CA GLY A 21 2.16 -1.22 7.02
C GLY A 21 1.32 -1.38 8.27
N VAL A 22 1.16 -2.61 8.73
CA VAL A 22 0.30 -2.98 9.87
C VAL A 22 1.12 -3.49 11.05
N SER A 23 0.68 -3.17 12.27
CA SER A 23 1.28 -3.71 13.49
C SER A 23 0.83 -5.16 13.75
N SER A 24 1.64 -5.91 14.50
CA SER A 24 1.27 -7.25 14.96
C SER A 24 -0.04 -7.24 15.76
N MET A 25 -0.28 -6.22 16.57
CA MET A 25 -1.54 -6.07 17.32
C MET A 25 -2.77 -5.99 16.42
N GLN A 26 -2.67 -5.31 15.27
CA GLN A 26 -3.76 -5.25 14.30
C GLN A 26 -4.02 -6.60 13.62
N ILE A 27 -2.95 -7.35 13.34
CA ILE A 27 -3.04 -8.67 12.69
C ILE A 27 -3.55 -9.74 13.66
N ASP A 28 -3.16 -9.69 14.93
CA ASP A 28 -3.47 -10.70 15.94
C ASP A 28 -4.87 -10.55 16.51
N ASP A 29 -5.44 -9.35 16.46
CA ASP A 29 -6.81 -9.06 16.87
C ASP A 29 -7.80 -9.45 15.76
N ALA A 30 -8.51 -10.57 15.97
CA ALA A 30 -9.48 -11.08 15.00
C ALA A 30 -10.63 -10.10 14.74
N GLU A 31 -11.03 -9.30 15.75
CA GLU A 31 -12.11 -8.32 15.63
C GLU A 31 -11.79 -7.17 14.66
N ARG A 32 -10.53 -6.99 14.31
CA ARG A 32 -10.08 -5.99 13.34
C ARG A 32 -10.15 -6.47 11.89
N GLY A 33 -10.24 -7.77 11.64
CA GLY A 33 -10.39 -8.36 10.32
C GLY A 33 -9.19 -8.28 9.37
N PHE A 34 -7.99 -7.95 9.85
CA PHE A 34 -6.78 -7.88 9.02
C PHE A 34 -6.22 -9.23 8.62
N SER A 35 -6.53 -10.27 9.38
CA SER A 35 -6.02 -11.63 9.19
C SER A 35 -7.15 -12.61 8.90
N PHE A 36 -6.84 -13.62 8.10
CA PHE A 36 -7.71 -14.78 7.83
C PHE A 36 -7.24 -16.05 8.56
N LYS A 37 -6.31 -15.92 9.51
CA LYS A 37 -5.84 -17.04 10.35
C LYS A 37 -6.83 -17.37 11.47
N LYS A 38 -7.56 -16.36 11.92
CA LYS A 38 -8.67 -16.46 12.86
C LYS A 38 -9.87 -15.79 12.21
N ASP A 39 -11.06 -16.38 12.36
CA ASP A 39 -12.28 -15.75 11.85
C ASP A 39 -12.64 -14.52 12.68
N GLY A 40 -13.13 -13.49 12.00
CA GLY A 40 -13.55 -12.23 12.60
C GLY A 40 -14.31 -11.38 11.57
N PRO A 41 -14.84 -10.23 11.97
CA PRO A 41 -15.50 -9.30 11.06
C PRO A 41 -14.60 -8.92 9.89
N LEU A 42 -15.15 -8.84 8.67
CA LEU A 42 -14.41 -8.40 7.48
C LEU A 42 -14.32 -6.87 7.46
N ASP A 43 -13.60 -6.28 8.42
CA ASP A 43 -13.53 -4.82 8.61
C ASP A 43 -12.31 -4.19 7.93
N MET A 44 -11.11 -4.45 8.39
CA MET A 44 -9.81 -3.95 7.91
C MET A 44 -9.57 -2.44 8.06
N ARG A 45 -10.42 -1.67 8.71
CA ARG A 45 -10.18 -0.23 8.92
C ARG A 45 -9.11 0.01 9.98
N MET A 46 -8.11 0.82 9.69
CA MET A 46 -7.03 1.17 10.64
C MET A 46 -7.47 2.21 11.65
N GLY A 47 -8.32 3.14 11.23
CA GLY A 47 -8.75 4.26 12.07
C GLY A 47 -10.13 4.80 11.69
N LEU A 48 -10.55 5.84 12.38
CA LEU A 48 -11.87 6.47 12.20
C LEU A 48 -12.05 7.19 10.85
N GLY A 49 -10.96 7.42 10.11
CA GLY A 49 -11.00 8.10 8.81
C GLY A 49 -11.46 7.20 7.66
N ALA A 50 -11.39 5.89 7.80
CA ALA A 50 -11.87 4.97 6.78
C ALA A 50 -13.39 4.87 6.82
N THR A 51 -14.05 5.22 5.73
CA THR A 51 -15.52 5.27 5.63
C THR A 51 -16.13 3.93 5.24
N LEU A 52 -15.37 3.09 4.50
CA LEU A 52 -15.79 1.78 4.04
C LEU A 52 -14.98 0.70 4.74
N SER A 53 -15.65 -0.36 5.18
CA SER A 53 -15.00 -1.60 5.60
C SER A 53 -14.67 -2.49 4.40
N ALA A 54 -13.84 -3.51 4.59
CA ALA A 54 -13.62 -4.51 3.54
C ALA A 54 -14.90 -5.27 3.17
N ALA A 55 -15.81 -5.47 4.12
CA ALA A 55 -17.14 -6.04 3.85
C ALA A 55 -17.96 -5.13 2.92
N ASP A 56 -17.95 -3.81 3.15
CA ASP A 56 -18.64 -2.87 2.26
C ASP A 56 -18.07 -2.96 0.85
N VAL A 57 -16.75 -2.95 0.71
CA VAL A 57 -16.07 -3.03 -0.59
C VAL A 57 -16.50 -4.29 -1.35
N VAL A 58 -16.39 -5.47 -0.76
CA VAL A 58 -16.69 -6.73 -1.46
C VAL A 58 -18.19 -6.93 -1.72
N ASN A 59 -19.05 -6.35 -0.88
CA ASN A 59 -20.50 -6.51 -1.02
C ASN A 59 -21.15 -5.48 -1.94
N THR A 60 -20.54 -4.32 -2.18
CA THR A 60 -21.20 -3.24 -2.92
C THR A 60 -20.54 -2.88 -4.25
N MET A 61 -19.22 -3.05 -4.39
CA MET A 61 -18.51 -2.66 -5.61
C MET A 61 -18.82 -3.56 -6.80
N GLY A 62 -18.72 -3.00 -8.02
CA GLY A 62 -18.84 -3.74 -9.27
C GLY A 62 -17.68 -4.72 -9.49
N ALA A 63 -17.88 -5.70 -10.39
CA ALA A 63 -16.84 -6.70 -10.67
C ALA A 63 -15.58 -6.08 -11.25
N ASP A 64 -15.69 -5.07 -12.11
CA ASP A 64 -14.54 -4.42 -12.73
C ASP A 64 -13.75 -3.61 -11.69
N ASP A 65 -14.42 -2.82 -10.85
CA ASP A 65 -13.79 -2.06 -9.76
C ASP A 65 -13.06 -2.99 -8.77
N LEU A 66 -13.71 -4.09 -8.37
CA LEU A 66 -13.08 -5.11 -7.52
C LEU A 66 -11.86 -5.73 -8.20
N ALA A 67 -11.96 -6.07 -9.49
CA ALA A 67 -10.83 -6.63 -10.23
C ALA A 67 -9.65 -5.66 -10.28
N ASP A 68 -9.91 -4.38 -10.48
CA ASP A 68 -8.89 -3.33 -10.51
C ASP A 68 -8.23 -3.14 -9.14
N ILE A 69 -9.01 -3.14 -8.05
CA ILE A 69 -8.47 -3.10 -6.69
C ILE A 69 -7.54 -4.29 -6.45
N LEU A 70 -8.00 -5.51 -6.74
CA LEU A 70 -7.23 -6.73 -6.51
C LEU A 70 -5.96 -6.79 -7.36
N PHE A 71 -6.02 -6.30 -8.59
CA PHE A 71 -4.86 -6.25 -9.48
C PHE A 71 -3.85 -5.19 -9.06
N ASN A 72 -4.31 -3.95 -8.84
CA ASN A 72 -3.42 -2.81 -8.60
C ASN A 72 -2.79 -2.84 -7.20
N PHE A 73 -3.52 -3.29 -6.16
CA PHE A 73 -3.05 -3.30 -4.78
C PHE A 73 -2.62 -4.67 -4.26
N GLY A 74 -3.06 -5.75 -4.91
CA GLY A 74 -2.67 -7.11 -4.55
C GLY A 74 -1.68 -7.75 -5.52
N GLU A 75 -1.45 -7.14 -6.68
CA GLU A 75 -0.73 -7.77 -7.79
C GLU A 75 -1.31 -9.17 -8.12
N GLU A 76 -2.66 -9.32 -7.93
CA GLU A 76 -3.37 -10.58 -8.07
C GLU A 76 -3.74 -10.85 -9.54
N ARG A 77 -3.10 -11.82 -10.14
CA ARG A 77 -3.32 -12.18 -11.56
C ARG A 77 -4.70 -12.76 -11.83
N ALA A 78 -5.32 -13.37 -10.83
CA ALA A 78 -6.66 -13.95 -10.93
C ALA A 78 -7.77 -12.93 -10.60
N SER A 79 -7.46 -11.64 -10.51
CA SER A 79 -8.33 -10.56 -10.01
C SER A 79 -9.72 -10.58 -10.62
N ARG A 80 -9.84 -10.68 -11.95
CA ARG A 80 -11.14 -10.72 -12.65
C ARG A 80 -11.97 -11.95 -12.26
N ARG A 81 -11.33 -13.11 -12.15
CA ARG A 81 -12.01 -14.34 -11.75
C ARG A 81 -12.47 -14.29 -10.29
N ILE A 82 -11.64 -13.72 -9.42
CA ILE A 82 -11.99 -13.51 -8.01
C ILE A 82 -13.15 -12.52 -7.89
N ALA A 83 -13.07 -11.37 -8.55
CA ALA A 83 -14.11 -10.35 -8.53
C ALA A 83 -15.46 -10.91 -9.03
N ALA A 84 -15.49 -11.64 -10.14
CA ALA A 84 -16.69 -12.27 -10.65
C ALA A 84 -17.30 -13.28 -9.66
N ALA A 85 -16.46 -14.06 -8.98
CA ALA A 85 -16.94 -15.01 -7.98
C ALA A 85 -17.48 -14.33 -6.72
N ILE A 86 -16.81 -13.25 -6.25
CA ILE A 86 -17.32 -12.44 -5.13
C ILE A 86 -18.71 -11.87 -5.48
N VAL A 87 -18.85 -11.27 -6.67
CA VAL A 87 -20.13 -10.69 -7.10
C VAL A 87 -21.23 -11.75 -7.23
N LEU A 88 -20.90 -12.94 -7.67
CA LEU A 88 -21.84 -14.05 -7.73
C LEU A 88 -22.24 -14.55 -6.33
N ASP A 89 -21.26 -14.92 -5.50
CA ASP A 89 -21.51 -15.52 -4.19
C ASP A 89 -22.26 -14.57 -3.24
N ARG A 90 -21.99 -13.26 -3.29
CA ARG A 90 -22.66 -12.26 -2.42
C ARG A 90 -24.16 -12.11 -2.69
N THR A 91 -24.64 -12.52 -3.87
CA THR A 91 -26.09 -12.50 -4.18
C THR A 91 -26.87 -13.49 -3.33
N GLU A 92 -26.23 -14.61 -2.98
CA GLU A 92 -26.82 -15.63 -2.12
C GLU A 92 -26.62 -15.26 -0.63
N LYS A 93 -25.39 -14.87 -0.28
CA LYS A 93 -25.04 -14.50 1.09
C LYS A 93 -23.94 -13.44 1.11
N PRO A 94 -24.20 -12.24 1.67
CA PRO A 94 -23.19 -11.23 1.85
C PRO A 94 -21.98 -11.72 2.67
N PHE A 95 -20.80 -11.28 2.32
CA PHE A 95 -19.58 -11.55 3.08
C PHE A 95 -19.53 -10.67 4.34
N THR A 96 -19.47 -11.29 5.50
CA THR A 96 -19.41 -10.61 6.80
C THR A 96 -18.16 -10.94 7.59
N THR A 97 -17.52 -12.10 7.30
CA THR A 97 -16.34 -12.54 8.05
C THR A 97 -15.14 -12.84 7.13
N THR A 98 -13.98 -12.83 7.75
CA THR A 98 -12.71 -13.12 7.07
C THR A 98 -12.65 -14.54 6.54
N ASP A 99 -13.19 -15.52 7.26
CA ASP A 99 -13.18 -16.94 6.84
C ASP A 99 -14.08 -17.18 5.62
N GLN A 100 -15.23 -16.51 5.53
CA GLN A 100 -16.09 -16.61 4.36
C GLN A 100 -15.37 -16.19 3.08
N LEU A 101 -14.70 -15.03 3.11
CA LEU A 101 -13.94 -14.54 1.96
C LEU A 101 -12.73 -15.44 1.67
N ALA A 102 -11.94 -15.79 2.67
CA ALA A 102 -10.77 -16.66 2.51
C ALA A 102 -11.17 -18.05 1.98
N GLY A 103 -12.30 -18.59 2.42
CA GLY A 103 -12.86 -19.86 1.92
C GLY A 103 -13.19 -19.81 0.43
N LEU A 104 -13.82 -18.71 -0.05
CA LEU A 104 -14.05 -18.49 -1.47
C LEU A 104 -12.72 -18.46 -2.24
N LEU A 105 -11.75 -17.66 -1.77
CA LEU A 105 -10.48 -17.49 -2.45
C LEU A 105 -9.69 -18.80 -2.59
N ARG A 106 -9.68 -19.62 -1.55
CA ARG A 106 -9.04 -20.95 -1.56
C ARG A 106 -9.71 -21.94 -2.52
N ARG A 107 -11.00 -21.78 -2.80
CA ARG A 107 -11.72 -22.59 -3.81
C ARG A 107 -11.35 -22.21 -5.23
N ILE A 108 -11.10 -20.90 -5.49
CA ILE A 108 -10.88 -20.39 -6.85
C ILE A 108 -9.40 -20.30 -7.22
N VAL A 109 -8.54 -19.91 -6.29
CA VAL A 109 -7.12 -19.68 -6.55
C VAL A 109 -6.29 -20.86 -6.06
N LYS A 110 -5.52 -21.46 -6.96
CA LYS A 110 -4.60 -22.54 -6.58
C LYS A 110 -3.49 -21.97 -5.67
N LYS A 111 -3.15 -22.73 -4.63
CA LYS A 111 -2.01 -22.42 -3.78
C LYS A 111 -0.75 -22.29 -4.62
N SER A 112 0.01 -21.22 -4.38
CA SER A 112 1.26 -20.98 -5.08
C SER A 112 2.35 -21.98 -4.67
N LYS A 113 3.38 -22.17 -5.50
CA LYS A 113 4.48 -23.12 -5.23
C LYS A 113 5.32 -22.72 -4.01
N ASP A 114 5.36 -21.43 -3.68
CA ASP A 114 6.04 -20.85 -2.52
C ASP A 114 5.24 -20.98 -1.21
N GLY A 115 4.07 -21.62 -1.27
CA GLY A 115 3.25 -21.91 -0.09
C GLY A 115 2.39 -20.75 0.41
N ILE A 116 2.39 -19.61 -0.26
CA ILE A 116 1.58 -18.45 0.09
C ILE A 116 0.09 -18.81 -0.02
N ASP A 117 -0.68 -18.47 1.01
CA ASP A 117 -2.14 -18.70 1.02
C ASP A 117 -2.81 -17.89 -0.09
N PRO A 118 -3.75 -18.47 -0.86
CA PRO A 118 -4.50 -17.78 -1.91
C PRO A 118 -5.19 -16.49 -1.47
N ALA A 119 -5.55 -16.38 -0.19
CA ALA A 119 -6.20 -15.19 0.35
C ALA A 119 -5.24 -13.99 0.54
N THR A 120 -3.94 -14.23 0.66
CA THR A 120 -2.96 -13.20 1.06
C THR A 120 -3.02 -11.95 0.19
N ARG A 121 -3.00 -12.08 -1.13
CA ARG A 121 -2.99 -10.94 -2.06
C ARG A 121 -4.30 -10.17 -2.06
N THR A 122 -5.42 -10.86 -1.98
CA THR A 122 -6.74 -10.24 -1.91
C THR A 122 -6.91 -9.46 -0.61
N PHE A 123 -6.50 -10.03 0.54
CA PHE A 123 -6.55 -9.35 1.82
C PHE A 123 -5.63 -8.13 1.85
N GLN A 124 -4.42 -8.23 1.30
CA GLN A 124 -3.52 -7.09 1.13
C GLN A 124 -4.16 -5.99 0.27
N ALA A 125 -4.77 -6.35 -0.86
CA ALA A 125 -5.40 -5.39 -1.76
C ALA A 125 -6.55 -4.62 -1.08
N LEU A 126 -7.43 -5.34 -0.40
CA LEU A 126 -8.57 -4.75 0.33
C LEU A 126 -8.07 -3.82 1.44
N ARG A 127 -7.07 -4.26 2.22
CA ARG A 127 -6.47 -3.46 3.29
C ARG A 127 -5.90 -2.13 2.77
N ILE A 128 -5.09 -2.21 1.73
CA ILE A 128 -4.48 -1.03 1.10
C ILE A 128 -5.55 -0.07 0.58
N PHE A 129 -6.60 -0.61 -0.04
CA PHE A 129 -7.68 0.20 -0.59
C PHE A 129 -8.53 0.86 0.50
N VAL A 130 -8.99 0.09 1.49
CA VAL A 130 -9.84 0.57 2.61
C VAL A 130 -9.17 1.71 3.37
N ASN A 131 -7.85 1.64 3.53
CA ASN A 131 -7.08 2.60 4.32
C ASN A 131 -6.33 3.65 3.50
N ASP A 132 -6.47 3.66 2.17
CA ASP A 132 -5.69 4.53 1.27
C ASP A 132 -4.18 4.51 1.60
N GLU A 133 -3.62 3.33 1.95
CA GLU A 133 -2.26 3.22 2.48
C GLU A 133 -1.20 3.85 1.58
N LEU A 134 -1.32 3.65 0.26
CA LEU A 134 -0.38 4.24 -0.70
C LEU A 134 -0.56 5.76 -0.84
N GLY A 135 -1.77 6.28 -0.65
CA GLY A 135 -2.03 7.72 -0.60
C GLY A 135 -1.46 8.33 0.67
N GLU A 136 -1.67 7.70 1.83
CA GLU A 136 -1.09 8.13 3.11
C GLU A 136 0.45 8.11 3.07
N LEU A 137 1.05 7.05 2.48
CA LEU A 137 2.50 7.00 2.27
C LEU A 137 2.98 8.20 1.43
N GLN A 138 2.27 8.53 0.34
CA GLN A 138 2.64 9.69 -0.48
C GLN A 138 2.59 11.00 0.30
N ARG A 139 1.51 11.19 1.07
CA ARG A 139 1.34 12.37 1.94
C ARG A 139 2.42 12.43 3.02
N GLY A 140 2.73 11.29 3.64
CA GLY A 140 3.78 11.16 4.64
C GLY A 140 5.18 11.48 4.09
N LEU A 141 5.52 10.99 2.90
CA LEU A 141 6.79 11.28 2.24
C LEU A 141 6.91 12.76 1.88
N SER A 142 5.84 13.37 1.36
CA SER A 142 5.82 14.80 1.06
C SER A 142 5.94 15.66 2.32
N ALA A 143 5.25 15.28 3.39
CA ALA A 143 5.37 15.98 4.67
C ALA A 143 6.79 15.85 5.26
N ALA A 144 7.42 14.68 5.15
CA ALA A 144 8.80 14.46 5.59
C ALA A 144 9.78 15.36 4.82
N GLU A 145 9.59 15.52 3.50
CA GLU A 145 10.42 16.41 2.68
C GLU A 145 10.38 17.86 3.16
N HIS A 146 9.20 18.35 3.58
CA HIS A 146 9.04 19.73 4.07
C HIS A 146 9.55 19.94 5.50
N LEU A 147 9.49 18.90 6.33
CA LEU A 147 9.85 19.00 7.75
C LEU A 147 11.33 18.78 8.02
N LEU A 148 12.06 18.11 7.12
CA LEU A 148 13.46 17.82 7.33
C LEU A 148 14.33 19.08 7.24
N ALA A 149 15.10 19.34 8.28
CA ALA A 149 16.15 20.34 8.26
C ALA A 149 17.22 20.00 7.22
N PRO A 150 18.02 20.98 6.75
CA PRO A 150 19.19 20.71 5.91
C PRO A 150 20.11 19.66 6.55
N GLN A 151 20.51 18.64 5.78
CA GLN A 151 21.27 17.46 6.24
C GLN A 151 20.48 16.46 7.09
N GLY A 152 19.18 16.66 7.30
CA GLY A 152 18.28 15.72 7.97
C GLY A 152 18.21 14.35 7.25
N ARG A 153 17.74 13.33 7.94
CA ARG A 153 17.71 11.94 7.44
C ARG A 153 16.27 11.45 7.31
N LEU A 154 15.94 10.88 6.16
CA LEU A 154 14.70 10.13 5.95
C LEU A 154 15.02 8.63 5.88
N ALA A 155 14.38 7.84 6.75
CA ALA A 155 14.41 6.40 6.71
C ALA A 155 12.98 5.84 6.54
N VAL A 156 12.80 4.90 5.63
CA VAL A 156 11.49 4.26 5.39
C VAL A 156 11.68 2.76 5.38
N VAL A 157 10.89 2.06 6.20
CA VAL A 157 10.82 0.60 6.21
C VAL A 157 9.55 0.19 5.45
N SER A 158 9.71 -0.60 4.39
CA SER A 158 8.62 -1.10 3.55
C SER A 158 8.55 -2.62 3.59
N PHE A 159 7.34 -3.18 3.53
CA PHE A 159 7.09 -4.62 3.68
C PHE A 159 6.63 -5.29 2.38
N HIS A 160 6.20 -4.53 1.38
CA HIS A 160 5.78 -5.10 0.09
C HIS A 160 6.22 -4.24 -1.11
N SER A 161 6.15 -4.85 -2.31
CA SER A 161 6.64 -4.30 -3.57
C SER A 161 6.06 -2.94 -3.95
N LEU A 162 4.79 -2.68 -3.64
CA LEU A 162 4.12 -1.43 -4.00
C LEU A 162 4.64 -0.25 -3.17
N GLU A 163 4.83 -0.45 -1.87
CA GLU A 163 5.45 0.52 -0.97
C GLU A 163 6.88 0.83 -1.40
N ASP A 164 7.70 -0.21 -1.57
CA ASP A 164 9.10 -0.09 -1.99
C ASP A 164 9.21 0.68 -3.33
N ARG A 165 8.35 0.36 -4.29
CA ARG A 165 8.31 1.06 -5.58
C ARG A 165 7.96 2.54 -5.41
N LYS A 166 6.97 2.85 -4.56
CA LYS A 166 6.53 4.22 -4.31
C LYS A 166 7.62 5.06 -3.64
N VAL A 167 8.26 4.51 -2.61
CA VAL A 167 9.39 5.16 -1.91
C VAL A 167 10.57 5.39 -2.85
N LYS A 168 10.94 4.38 -3.64
CA LYS A 168 12.01 4.51 -4.64
C LYS A 168 11.72 5.59 -5.67
N ASN A 169 10.52 5.60 -6.23
CA ASN A 169 10.12 6.61 -7.21
C ASN A 169 10.15 8.02 -6.60
N PHE A 170 9.67 8.17 -5.38
CA PHE A 170 9.73 9.44 -4.65
C PHE A 170 11.18 9.91 -4.48
N LEU A 171 12.05 9.08 -3.94
CA LEU A 171 13.45 9.43 -3.69
C LEU A 171 14.23 9.68 -4.99
N GLN A 172 14.00 8.88 -6.03
CA GLN A 172 14.67 9.07 -7.32
C GLN A 172 14.29 10.40 -7.97
N SER A 173 13.00 10.75 -7.96
CA SER A 173 12.53 12.02 -8.55
C SER A 173 13.10 13.25 -7.84
N ARG A 174 13.51 13.11 -6.58
CA ARG A 174 14.01 14.20 -5.72
C ARG A 174 15.52 14.20 -5.51
N SER A 175 16.22 13.20 -6.02
CA SER A 175 17.70 13.12 -5.90
C SER A 175 18.45 13.51 -7.18
N GLY A 176 17.78 14.17 -8.13
CA GLY A 176 18.37 14.56 -9.42
C GLY A 176 18.55 13.39 -10.40
N GLY A 177 18.18 12.19 -10.00
CA GLY A 177 18.07 11.02 -10.89
C GLY A 177 16.73 11.05 -11.62
N GLY A 178 16.54 11.97 -12.55
CA GLY A 178 15.39 11.95 -13.44
C GLY A 178 15.24 10.54 -14.02
N ALA A 179 14.00 10.03 -14.07
CA ALA A 179 13.73 8.79 -14.78
C ALA A 179 14.41 8.88 -16.14
N ASN A 180 15.39 8.00 -16.40
CA ASN A 180 15.96 7.89 -17.74
C ASN A 180 14.80 7.45 -18.64
N PRO A 181 14.18 8.35 -19.41
CA PRO A 181 13.10 7.93 -20.30
C PRO A 181 13.73 6.92 -21.25
N SER A 182 13.11 5.77 -21.36
CA SER A 182 13.48 4.80 -22.40
C SER A 182 13.63 5.59 -23.70
N ARG A 183 14.81 5.51 -24.36
CA ARG A 183 15.13 6.26 -25.59
C ARG A 183 14.11 6.03 -26.73
N HIS A 184 13.17 5.13 -26.55
CA HIS A 184 12.19 4.70 -27.54
C HIS A 184 10.72 4.76 -27.06
N GLY A 185 10.41 5.42 -25.93
CA GLY A 185 9.04 5.54 -25.43
C GLY A 185 8.40 6.89 -25.76
N PRO A 186 7.05 6.97 -25.95
CA PRO A 186 6.32 8.22 -26.19
C PRO A 186 6.52 9.27 -25.08
N GLN A 187 7.00 8.88 -23.90
CA GLN A 187 7.30 9.74 -22.75
C GLN A 187 8.57 10.60 -22.92
N ALA A 188 9.41 10.30 -23.91
CA ALA A 188 10.60 11.14 -24.22
C ALA A 188 10.24 12.57 -24.65
N LEU A 189 9.06 12.76 -25.22
CA LEU A 189 8.53 14.07 -25.65
C LEU A 189 7.92 14.88 -24.49
N MET A 190 7.43 14.21 -23.43
CA MET A 190 6.88 14.89 -22.25
C MET A 190 7.95 15.30 -21.22
N ALA A 191 9.13 14.67 -21.26
CA ALA A 191 10.23 14.97 -20.35
C ALA A 191 10.87 16.36 -20.59
N GLN A 192 10.59 17.01 -21.71
CA GLN A 192 11.14 18.33 -22.07
C GLN A 192 10.47 19.50 -21.33
N ASN A 193 9.34 19.29 -20.65
CA ASN A 193 8.59 20.34 -19.95
C ASN A 193 8.56 20.19 -18.42
N THR A 194 9.29 19.25 -17.83
CA THR A 194 9.46 19.21 -16.37
C THR A 194 10.51 20.23 -15.97
N VAL A 195 10.08 21.30 -15.33
CA VAL A 195 10.97 22.23 -14.62
C VAL A 195 11.82 21.39 -13.68
N ALA A 196 13.12 21.31 -13.97
CA ALA A 196 14.04 20.55 -13.12
C ALA A 196 14.14 21.29 -11.77
N HIS A 197 13.39 20.81 -10.79
CA HIS A 197 13.54 21.27 -9.41
C HIS A 197 14.92 20.84 -8.91
N ALA A 198 15.60 21.72 -8.17
CA ALA A 198 16.85 21.36 -7.52
C ALA A 198 16.62 20.11 -6.64
N PRO A 199 17.57 19.15 -6.63
CA PRO A 199 17.43 17.96 -5.80
C PRO A 199 17.26 18.31 -4.33
N SER A 200 16.20 17.79 -3.69
CA SER A 200 15.95 17.97 -2.25
C SER A 200 16.57 16.85 -1.41
N PHE A 201 16.88 15.71 -2.02
CA PHE A 201 17.49 14.56 -1.35
C PHE A 201 18.80 14.13 -2.02
N THR A 202 19.70 13.57 -1.20
CA THR A 202 20.87 12.80 -1.65
C THR A 202 20.70 11.36 -1.20
N LEU A 203 20.75 10.40 -2.13
CA LEU A 203 20.67 8.98 -1.80
C LEU A 203 21.98 8.52 -1.15
N VAL A 204 21.91 7.98 0.07
CA VAL A 204 23.06 7.39 0.77
C VAL A 204 23.55 6.14 0.02
N LYS A 205 22.62 5.37 -0.55
CA LYS A 205 22.90 4.18 -1.35
C LYS A 205 21.83 4.02 -2.43
N ARG A 206 22.22 3.52 -3.60
CA ARG A 206 21.25 3.09 -4.62
C ARG A 206 20.58 1.78 -4.19
N GLY A 207 19.25 1.78 -4.15
CA GLY A 207 18.44 0.64 -3.79
C GLY A 207 18.22 0.48 -2.28
N ALA A 208 17.41 -0.52 -1.91
CA ALA A 208 17.09 -0.80 -0.52
C ALA A 208 18.28 -1.36 0.27
N ILE A 209 18.38 -0.97 1.54
CA ILE A 209 19.28 -1.58 2.51
C ILE A 209 18.55 -2.79 3.08
N LYS A 210 19.11 -3.99 2.88
CA LYS A 210 18.57 -5.21 3.48
C LYS A 210 19.11 -5.37 4.89
N PRO A 211 18.33 -5.93 5.83
CA PRO A 211 18.86 -6.31 7.15
C PRO A 211 20.04 -7.27 6.97
N GLY A 212 21.04 -7.14 7.84
CA GLY A 212 22.15 -8.08 7.89
C GLY A 212 21.69 -9.48 8.31
N PRO A 213 22.53 -10.51 8.13
CA PRO A 213 22.25 -11.82 8.69
C PRO A 213 22.14 -11.72 10.21
N GLN A 214 21.08 -12.29 10.76
CA GLN A 214 20.91 -12.47 12.21
C GLN A 214 21.72 -13.67 12.66
#